data_e6b9e69d1e1cea0d37665c1737a2ad73
#
_entry.id   e6b9e69d1e1cea0d37665c1737a2ad73
#
_cell.length_a   1.000
_cell.length_b   1.000
_cell.length_c   1.000
_cell.angle_alpha   90.00
_cell.angle_beta   90.00
_cell.angle_gamma   90.00
#
_symmetry.space_group_name_H-M   'P 1'
#
loop_
_entity.id
_entity.type
_entity.pdbx_description
1 polymer ?
#
loop_
_entity_poly.entity_id
_entity_poly.type
_entity_poly.pdbx_seq_one_letter_code
_entity_poly.pdbx_strand_id
1 'polypeptide(L)'
;MTAFRRPARSAAGALVAALAVTAIAAPALAAPTADDLAVPRYAHVFVIVEENKDYAQIMDGANAPAIVRLAKAYGSATNFYGEVHPSEANYVALVGGDTFGIHDDDAFFCMPAQDSGDCSHAKTPGYANHTVDAPHLGNQLEAAGLSWRGYYEDIPAPGSLATFATAPGGEAGGPNAALYASKHSAFLNFRSAQNDPHRADHLVGFSRLDADLASGNVPSFALVVPNQCNEMHGAHGPGIPADCDWNDPSATIRRGDAYVDKLVRKIQASPVWASPDNAAIVITWDEDSGTRVGCCGSDPASAANFGGGHIATVVVTNHGPRGVADPTPYNHYSLLRTLEDAFGIRTYLRHADDSAKGVVPMLPLFRR
;
A
#
# COMPACT_ATOMS: atom_id res chain seq x y z
N MET A 1 -19.81 111.95 16.40
CA MET A 1 -19.74 111.32 15.07
C MET A 1 -18.71 110.26 15.15
N THR A 2 -19.13 109.04 15.30
CA THR A 2 -18.32 107.90 15.69
C THR A 2 -18.03 107.03 14.43
N ALA A 3 -16.76 106.86 14.13
CA ALA A 3 -16.29 106.02 12.99
C ALA A 3 -15.99 104.58 13.45
N PHE A 4 -16.72 103.63 12.86
CA PHE A 4 -16.53 102.20 13.06
C PHE A 4 -15.37 101.68 12.27
N ARG A 5 -14.38 101.06 12.95
CA ARG A 5 -13.31 100.30 12.31
C ARG A 5 -13.76 98.86 12.14
N ARG A 6 -13.63 98.34 10.95
CA ARG A 6 -13.80 96.89 10.66
C ARG A 6 -12.46 96.08 10.94
N PRO A 7 -12.54 94.92 11.50
CA PRO A 7 -11.34 94.07 11.67
C PRO A 7 -11.03 93.29 10.41
N ALA A 8 -9.73 93.11 10.18
CA ALA A 8 -9.17 92.31 9.09
C ALA A 8 -9.34 90.78 9.31
N ARG A 9 -9.76 90.06 8.29
CA ARG A 9 -9.82 88.59 8.29
C ARG A 9 -8.47 88.03 7.87
N SER A 10 -7.79 87.26 8.74
CA SER A 10 -6.64 86.44 8.44
C SER A 10 -7.11 85.11 7.79
N ALA A 11 -6.60 84.83 6.60
CA ALA A 11 -6.84 83.58 5.92
C ALA A 11 -5.81 82.56 6.47
N ALA A 12 -6.30 81.50 7.13
CA ALA A 12 -5.50 80.35 7.50
C ALA A 12 -5.49 79.34 6.31
N GLY A 13 -4.38 79.15 5.68
CA GLY A 13 -4.19 78.14 4.67
C GLY A 13 -4.06 76.75 5.28
N ALA A 14 -4.99 75.87 4.96
CA ALA A 14 -4.93 74.49 5.35
C ALA A 14 -4.04 73.71 4.36
N LEU A 15 -2.90 73.18 4.84
CA LEU A 15 -2.06 72.25 4.11
C LEU A 15 -2.71 70.87 4.17
N VAL A 16 -3.20 70.36 3.04
CA VAL A 16 -3.65 68.97 2.90
C VAL A 16 -2.46 68.13 2.53
N ALA A 17 -1.94 67.37 3.48
CA ALA A 17 -0.91 66.36 3.21
C ALA A 17 -1.59 65.11 2.60
N ALA A 18 -1.36 64.84 1.32
CA ALA A 18 -1.76 63.61 0.65
C ALA A 18 -0.86 62.46 1.06
N LEU A 19 -1.33 61.51 1.90
CA LEU A 19 -0.62 60.26 2.14
C LEU A 19 -0.85 59.37 0.92
N ALA A 20 0.25 59.13 0.15
CA ALA A 20 0.27 58.09 -0.88
C ALA A 20 0.36 56.73 -0.20
N VAL A 21 -0.73 55.95 -0.18
CA VAL A 21 -0.74 54.56 0.22
C VAL A 21 -0.19 53.75 -0.96
N THR A 22 1.08 53.33 -0.91
CA THR A 22 1.61 52.31 -1.81
C THR A 22 1.02 50.95 -1.46
N ALA A 23 0.08 50.48 -2.23
CA ALA A 23 -0.43 49.13 -2.16
C ALA A 23 0.71 48.18 -2.62
N ILE A 24 1.30 47.43 -1.69
CA ILE A 24 2.19 46.30 -2.02
C ILE A 24 1.27 45.18 -2.53
N ALA A 25 1.28 44.96 -3.85
CA ALA A 25 0.59 43.80 -4.43
C ALA A 25 1.31 42.54 -3.94
N ALA A 26 0.59 41.70 -3.17
CA ALA A 26 1.07 40.35 -2.85
C ALA A 26 1.26 39.58 -4.17
N PRO A 27 2.35 38.81 -4.32
CA PRO A 27 2.52 37.99 -5.50
C PRO A 27 1.33 37.02 -5.59
N ALA A 28 0.62 37.05 -6.72
CA ALA A 28 -0.40 36.06 -7.01
C ALA A 28 0.27 34.70 -7.06
N LEU A 29 -0.16 33.77 -6.19
CA LEU A 29 0.23 32.37 -6.31
C LEU A 29 -0.18 31.89 -7.69
N ALA A 30 0.77 31.40 -8.48
CA ALA A 30 0.48 30.81 -9.78
C ALA A 30 -0.52 29.65 -9.58
N ALA A 31 -1.50 29.53 -10.46
CA ALA A 31 -2.38 28.36 -10.45
C ALA A 31 -1.53 27.08 -10.63
N PRO A 32 -1.84 25.99 -9.90
CA PRO A 32 -1.10 24.77 -10.01
C PRO A 32 -1.14 24.25 -11.47
N THR A 33 0.00 23.83 -11.98
CA THR A 33 0.11 23.21 -13.30
C THR A 33 -0.45 21.77 -13.26
N ALA A 34 -0.67 21.14 -14.41
CA ALA A 34 -1.10 19.73 -14.45
C ALA A 34 -0.09 18.80 -13.74
N ASP A 35 1.20 19.11 -13.81
CA ASP A 35 2.26 18.38 -13.10
C ASP A 35 2.19 18.60 -11.58
N ASP A 36 1.71 19.75 -11.15
CA ASP A 36 1.44 20.01 -9.74
C ASP A 36 0.23 19.24 -9.18
N LEU A 37 -0.56 18.59 -10.03
CA LEU A 37 -1.71 17.79 -9.65
C LEU A 37 -1.47 16.28 -9.83
N ALA A 38 -0.26 15.87 -10.17
CA ALA A 38 0.13 14.49 -10.39
C ALA A 38 0.96 13.91 -9.22
N VAL A 39 0.93 12.59 -9.06
CA VAL A 39 1.86 11.89 -8.17
C VAL A 39 3.28 12.10 -8.71
N PRO A 40 4.23 12.56 -7.86
CA PRO A 40 5.62 12.72 -8.28
C PRO A 40 6.24 11.39 -8.73
N ARG A 41 7.28 11.48 -9.56
CA ARG A 41 8.04 10.27 -9.92
C ARG A 41 8.79 9.74 -8.70
N TYR A 42 8.76 8.41 -8.55
CA TYR A 42 9.50 7.68 -7.55
C TYR A 42 10.47 6.73 -8.23
N ALA A 43 11.70 6.67 -7.71
CA ALA A 43 12.69 5.70 -8.16
C ALA A 43 12.44 4.32 -7.55
N HIS A 44 12.01 4.31 -6.28
CA HIS A 44 11.74 3.09 -5.52
C HIS A 44 10.47 3.22 -4.69
N VAL A 45 9.59 2.23 -4.80
CA VAL A 45 8.43 2.07 -3.91
C VAL A 45 8.42 0.66 -3.34
N PHE A 46 8.42 0.57 -2.01
CA PHE A 46 8.23 -0.68 -1.26
C PHE A 46 6.78 -0.72 -0.78
N VAL A 47 6.09 -1.82 -1.03
CA VAL A 47 4.77 -2.08 -0.45
C VAL A 47 4.92 -3.27 0.49
N ILE A 48 4.77 -3.04 1.79
CA ILE A 48 4.73 -4.07 2.83
C ILE A 48 3.27 -4.40 3.06
N VAL A 49 2.88 -5.66 2.90
CA VAL A 49 1.52 -6.12 3.10
C VAL A 49 1.44 -6.94 4.37
N GLU A 50 0.55 -6.53 5.25
CA GLU A 50 0.19 -7.19 6.50
C GLU A 50 -1.21 -7.81 6.35
N GLU A 51 -1.68 -8.59 7.35
CA GLU A 51 -2.80 -9.50 7.22
C GLU A 51 -3.88 -9.34 8.29
N ASN A 52 -5.15 -9.29 7.80
CA ASN A 52 -6.34 -9.59 8.60
C ASN A 52 -6.53 -8.77 9.89
N LYS A 53 -6.28 -7.44 9.85
CA LYS A 53 -6.49 -6.59 11.03
C LYS A 53 -7.30 -5.34 10.70
N ASP A 54 -8.28 -5.08 11.56
CA ASP A 54 -9.11 -3.88 11.48
C ASP A 54 -8.27 -2.61 11.69
N TYR A 55 -8.64 -1.55 11.01
CA TYR A 55 -8.07 -0.22 11.23
C TYR A 55 -7.98 0.15 12.71
N ALA A 56 -9.04 -0.09 13.48
CA ALA A 56 -9.09 0.25 14.89
C ALA A 56 -8.09 -0.57 15.73
N GLN A 57 -7.89 -1.85 15.43
CA GLN A 57 -6.94 -2.71 16.16
C GLN A 57 -5.49 -2.23 16.02
N ILE A 58 -5.17 -1.61 14.88
CA ILE A 58 -3.83 -1.07 14.60
C ILE A 58 -3.72 0.37 15.10
N MET A 59 -4.67 1.21 14.75
CA MET A 59 -4.55 2.66 14.94
C MET A 59 -4.91 3.14 16.35
N ASP A 60 -5.46 2.27 17.23
CA ASP A 60 -5.58 2.57 18.66
C ASP A 60 -4.20 2.65 19.35
N GLY A 61 -3.18 2.02 18.76
CA GLY A 61 -1.79 2.06 19.19
C GLY A 61 -1.46 1.19 20.40
N ALA A 62 -2.41 0.48 20.98
CA ALA A 62 -2.19 -0.35 22.15
C ALA A 62 -1.21 -1.50 21.86
N ASN A 63 -1.33 -2.13 20.71
CA ASN A 63 -0.49 -3.23 20.26
C ASN A 63 0.42 -2.88 19.06
N ALA A 64 0.18 -1.74 18.38
CA ALA A 64 0.93 -1.29 17.20
C ALA A 64 1.54 0.13 17.36
N PRO A 65 2.33 0.40 18.42
CA PRO A 65 2.85 1.75 18.69
C PRO A 65 3.84 2.25 17.63
N ALA A 66 4.58 1.37 16.96
CA ALA A 66 5.54 1.77 15.95
C ALA A 66 4.84 2.20 14.65
N ILE A 67 3.83 1.46 14.20
CA ILE A 67 3.02 1.81 13.03
C ILE A 67 2.29 3.14 13.27
N VAL A 68 1.67 3.34 14.44
CA VAL A 68 1.02 4.61 14.79
C VAL A 68 2.01 5.77 14.84
N ARG A 69 3.23 5.55 15.32
CA ARG A 69 4.30 6.55 15.29
C ARG A 69 4.68 6.93 13.85
N LEU A 70 4.80 5.94 12.95
CA LEU A 70 5.07 6.17 11.54
C LEU A 70 3.92 6.94 10.87
N ALA A 71 2.67 6.55 11.09
CA ALA A 71 1.48 7.23 10.59
C ALA A 71 1.46 8.72 10.99
N LYS A 72 1.73 9.02 12.26
CA LYS A 72 1.79 10.39 12.76
C LYS A 72 2.98 11.20 12.22
N ALA A 73 4.12 10.55 12.01
CA ALA A 73 5.33 11.23 11.54
C ALA A 73 5.31 11.51 10.04
N TYR A 74 4.70 10.63 9.25
CA TYR A 74 4.70 10.70 7.79
C TYR A 74 3.29 10.94 7.25
N GLY A 75 2.57 9.89 6.89
CA GLY A 75 1.22 10.00 6.38
C GLY A 75 0.42 8.72 6.57
N SER A 76 -0.90 8.86 6.66
CA SER A 76 -1.83 7.74 6.70
C SER A 76 -3.11 8.05 5.94
N ALA A 77 -3.63 7.09 5.20
CA ALA A 77 -5.00 7.09 4.71
C ALA A 77 -5.90 6.63 5.87
N THR A 78 -6.85 7.50 6.26
CA THR A 78 -7.73 7.19 7.39
C THR A 78 -9.01 6.47 6.97
N ASN A 79 -9.22 6.31 5.66
CA ASN A 79 -10.35 5.61 5.05
C ASN A 79 -9.86 4.71 3.91
N PHE A 80 -9.06 3.69 4.24
CA PHE A 80 -8.61 2.70 3.27
C PHE A 80 -9.35 1.38 3.47
N TYR A 81 -9.71 0.70 2.38
CA TYR A 81 -10.56 -0.49 2.41
C TYR A 81 -9.96 -1.61 1.56
N GLY A 82 -10.11 -2.86 2.04
CA GLY A 82 -9.94 -4.05 1.20
C GLY A 82 -11.11 -4.21 0.21
N GLU A 83 -10.92 -5.01 -0.82
CA GLU A 83 -11.94 -5.24 -1.85
C GLU A 83 -12.97 -6.29 -1.43
N VAL A 84 -12.49 -7.41 -0.89
CA VAL A 84 -13.30 -8.61 -0.60
C VAL A 84 -12.72 -9.39 0.58
N HIS A 85 -13.37 -10.48 0.93
CA HIS A 85 -12.89 -11.60 1.74
C HIS A 85 -12.99 -12.91 0.94
N PRO A 86 -12.02 -13.83 1.08
CA PRO A 86 -10.80 -13.79 1.88
C PRO A 86 -9.59 -13.20 1.12
N SER A 87 -8.42 -13.30 1.73
CA SER A 87 -7.15 -12.61 1.45
C SER A 87 -6.68 -12.64 -0.01
N GLU A 88 -6.59 -13.80 -0.66
CA GLU A 88 -5.91 -13.97 -1.96
C GLU A 88 -6.33 -12.94 -3.01
N ALA A 89 -7.63 -12.67 -3.10
CA ALA A 89 -8.19 -11.76 -4.09
C ALA A 89 -7.69 -10.32 -3.91
N ASN A 90 -7.42 -9.88 -2.69
CA ASN A 90 -6.90 -8.54 -2.39
C ASN A 90 -5.44 -8.38 -2.82
N TYR A 91 -4.61 -9.42 -2.62
CA TYR A 91 -3.24 -9.46 -3.15
C TYR A 91 -3.22 -9.39 -4.67
N VAL A 92 -4.11 -10.11 -5.32
CA VAL A 92 -4.25 -10.09 -6.79
C VAL A 92 -4.73 -8.73 -7.27
N ALA A 93 -5.71 -8.12 -6.58
CA ALA A 93 -6.23 -6.79 -6.86
C ALA A 93 -5.15 -5.70 -6.78
N LEU A 94 -4.27 -5.78 -5.78
CA LEU A 94 -3.17 -4.84 -5.57
C LEU A 94 -2.23 -4.72 -6.78
N VAL A 95 -2.01 -5.81 -7.52
CA VAL A 95 -1.06 -5.82 -8.64
C VAL A 95 -1.73 -5.97 -10.00
N GLY A 96 -2.97 -6.44 -10.06
CA GLY A 96 -3.73 -6.69 -11.29
C GLY A 96 -4.89 -5.74 -11.55
N GLY A 97 -5.31 -4.99 -10.53
CA GLY A 97 -6.41 -4.04 -10.62
C GLY A 97 -7.80 -4.67 -10.66
N ASP A 98 -7.93 -5.95 -10.33
CA ASP A 98 -9.19 -6.69 -10.31
C ASP A 98 -9.03 -7.91 -9.38
N THR A 99 -10.09 -8.36 -8.75
CA THR A 99 -10.11 -9.62 -8.01
C THR A 99 -10.23 -10.84 -8.92
N PHE A 100 -10.54 -10.62 -10.20
CA PHE A 100 -10.76 -11.66 -11.23
C PHE A 100 -11.75 -12.75 -10.83
N GLY A 101 -12.67 -12.43 -9.93
CA GLY A 101 -13.69 -13.35 -9.43
C GLY A 101 -13.16 -14.38 -8.43
N ILE A 102 -11.94 -14.23 -7.95
CA ILE A 102 -11.39 -15.03 -6.85
C ILE A 102 -12.19 -14.72 -5.58
N HIS A 103 -12.63 -15.74 -4.86
CA HIS A 103 -13.55 -15.63 -3.72
C HIS A 103 -13.29 -16.65 -2.61
N ASP A 104 -12.16 -17.33 -2.65
CA ASP A 104 -11.65 -18.23 -1.59
C ASP A 104 -10.11 -18.16 -1.57
N ASP A 105 -9.50 -18.85 -0.62
CA ASP A 105 -8.06 -18.88 -0.38
C ASP A 105 -7.39 -20.17 -0.89
N ASP A 106 -8.02 -20.86 -1.82
CA ASP A 106 -7.34 -21.98 -2.47
C ASP A 106 -6.06 -21.43 -3.17
N ALA A 107 -5.01 -22.23 -3.19
CA ALA A 107 -3.75 -21.83 -3.81
C ALA A 107 -3.95 -21.42 -5.28
N PHE A 108 -3.13 -20.50 -5.76
CA PHE A 108 -3.17 -19.91 -7.12
C PHE A 108 -3.43 -20.91 -8.25
N PHE A 109 -3.01 -22.16 -8.06
CA PHE A 109 -3.18 -23.21 -9.05
C PHE A 109 -3.60 -24.51 -8.38
N CYS A 110 -4.90 -24.78 -8.32
CA CYS A 110 -5.45 -26.00 -7.79
C CYS A 110 -6.01 -26.88 -8.90
N MET A 111 -5.60 -28.12 -8.94
CA MET A 111 -6.14 -29.15 -9.84
C MET A 111 -7.07 -30.07 -9.05
N PRO A 112 -8.18 -30.59 -9.65
CA PRO A 112 -9.07 -31.50 -8.97
C PRO A 112 -8.43 -32.77 -8.39
N ALA A 113 -7.24 -33.13 -8.89
CA ALA A 113 -6.44 -34.25 -8.40
C ALA A 113 -5.53 -33.91 -7.22
N GLN A 114 -5.35 -32.61 -6.90
CA GLN A 114 -4.56 -32.19 -5.74
C GLN A 114 -5.38 -32.40 -4.48
N ASP A 115 -4.79 -33.11 -3.52
CA ASP A 115 -5.39 -33.41 -2.24
C ASP A 115 -4.59 -32.73 -1.13
N SER A 116 -4.59 -31.38 -1.17
CA SER A 116 -3.96 -30.55 -0.16
C SER A 116 -5.01 -29.63 0.49
N GLY A 117 -4.76 -29.21 1.72
CA GLY A 117 -5.62 -28.28 2.43
C GLY A 117 -5.78 -26.94 1.70
N ASP A 118 -4.74 -26.54 0.93
CA ASP A 118 -4.73 -25.29 0.16
C ASP A 118 -5.50 -25.38 -1.17
N CYS A 119 -6.10 -26.52 -1.47
CA CYS A 119 -6.92 -26.75 -2.65
C CYS A 119 -8.24 -27.42 -2.30
N SER A 120 -8.85 -27.00 -1.17
CA SER A 120 -10.05 -27.61 -0.61
C SER A 120 -11.26 -27.47 -1.51
N HIS A 121 -11.37 -26.40 -2.28
CA HIS A 121 -12.48 -26.11 -3.19
C HIS A 121 -12.28 -26.66 -4.61
N ALA A 122 -11.08 -27.09 -4.99
CA ALA A 122 -10.79 -27.57 -6.34
C ALA A 122 -11.70 -28.72 -6.82
N LYS A 123 -12.32 -29.49 -5.88
CA LYS A 123 -13.29 -30.54 -6.15
C LYS A 123 -14.75 -30.07 -6.10
N THR A 124 -14.98 -28.80 -5.75
CA THR A 124 -16.32 -28.25 -5.62
C THR A 124 -16.89 -27.93 -7.01
N PRO A 125 -18.15 -28.30 -7.31
CA PRO A 125 -18.76 -27.95 -8.57
C PRO A 125 -18.77 -26.42 -8.77
N GLY A 126 -18.26 -25.96 -9.92
CA GLY A 126 -18.17 -24.53 -10.25
C GLY A 126 -16.88 -23.87 -9.80
N TYR A 127 -15.96 -24.56 -9.15
CA TYR A 127 -14.64 -24.01 -8.82
C TYR A 127 -13.93 -23.55 -10.09
N ALA A 128 -13.40 -22.33 -10.05
CA ALA A 128 -12.54 -21.77 -11.09
C ALA A 128 -11.09 -21.72 -10.58
N ASN A 129 -10.14 -22.19 -11.39
CA ASN A 129 -8.72 -22.09 -11.07
C ASN A 129 -8.31 -20.61 -10.97
N HIS A 130 -7.56 -20.26 -9.94
CA HIS A 130 -7.15 -18.87 -9.64
C HIS A 130 -6.02 -18.35 -10.54
N THR A 131 -5.59 -19.11 -11.55
CA THR A 131 -4.63 -18.61 -12.54
C THR A 131 -5.27 -17.56 -13.43
N VAL A 132 -4.74 -16.34 -13.35
CA VAL A 132 -5.21 -15.15 -14.09
C VAL A 132 -4.43 -15.02 -15.41
N ASP A 133 -5.17 -14.87 -16.51
CA ASP A 133 -4.60 -14.63 -17.84
C ASP A 133 -4.80 -13.16 -18.23
N ALA A 134 -4.11 -12.27 -17.52
CA ALA A 134 -4.15 -10.83 -17.70
C ALA A 134 -2.78 -10.21 -17.34
N PRO A 135 -2.48 -8.98 -17.78
CA PRO A 135 -1.29 -8.27 -17.34
C PRO A 135 -1.41 -7.85 -15.86
N HIS A 136 -0.25 -7.74 -15.22
CA HIS A 136 -0.07 -7.20 -13.87
C HIS A 136 0.96 -6.06 -13.87
N LEU A 137 1.09 -5.35 -12.75
CA LEU A 137 2.00 -4.20 -12.59
C LEU A 137 3.44 -4.54 -13.02
N GLY A 138 3.94 -5.74 -12.74
CA GLY A 138 5.28 -6.19 -13.18
C GLY A 138 5.45 -6.11 -14.70
N ASN A 139 4.46 -6.54 -15.47
CA ASN A 139 4.51 -6.46 -16.94
C ASN A 139 4.52 -5.01 -17.44
N GLN A 140 3.77 -4.11 -16.79
CA GLN A 140 3.81 -2.68 -17.15
C GLN A 140 5.16 -2.05 -16.83
N LEU A 141 5.77 -2.42 -15.69
CA LEU A 141 7.09 -1.94 -15.28
C LEU A 141 8.16 -2.40 -16.28
N GLU A 142 8.18 -3.68 -16.66
CA GLU A 142 9.09 -4.21 -17.67
C GLU A 142 8.94 -3.47 -19.01
N ALA A 143 7.71 -3.26 -19.45
CA ALA A 143 7.42 -2.49 -20.68
C ALA A 143 7.91 -1.03 -20.58
N ALA A 144 7.98 -0.47 -19.38
CA ALA A 144 8.53 0.87 -19.11
C ALA A 144 10.05 0.87 -18.85
N GLY A 145 10.72 -0.30 -18.94
CA GLY A 145 12.16 -0.43 -18.65
C GLY A 145 12.50 -0.33 -17.16
N LEU A 146 11.53 -0.58 -16.29
CA LEU A 146 11.67 -0.55 -14.84
C LEU A 146 11.71 -1.98 -14.28
N SER A 147 12.33 -2.13 -13.11
CA SER A 147 12.48 -3.43 -12.45
C SER A 147 11.47 -3.62 -11.32
N TRP A 148 11.13 -4.88 -11.04
CA TRP A 148 10.25 -5.25 -9.94
C TRP A 148 10.70 -6.54 -9.26
N ARG A 149 10.33 -6.73 -7.98
CA ARG A 149 10.48 -7.98 -7.22
C ARG A 149 9.39 -8.12 -6.17
N GLY A 150 8.94 -9.38 -5.99
CA GLY A 150 8.26 -9.83 -4.79
C GLY A 150 9.28 -10.48 -3.86
N TYR A 151 9.40 -9.95 -2.65
CA TYR A 151 10.20 -10.51 -1.57
C TYR A 151 9.26 -11.20 -0.58
N TYR A 152 9.38 -12.51 -0.46
CA TYR A 152 8.52 -13.34 0.37
C TYR A 152 9.36 -14.03 1.43
N GLU A 153 9.08 -13.72 2.71
CA GLU A 153 9.77 -14.38 3.80
C GLU A 153 9.42 -15.87 3.81
N ASP A 154 10.43 -16.73 4.00
CA ASP A 154 10.32 -18.19 4.00
C ASP A 154 9.80 -18.84 2.71
N ILE A 155 9.81 -18.14 1.58
CA ILE A 155 9.63 -18.82 0.28
C ILE A 155 10.67 -19.95 0.16
N PRO A 156 10.28 -21.20 -0.22
CA PRO A 156 11.18 -22.35 -0.16
C PRO A 156 12.46 -22.21 -1.01
N ALA A 157 12.32 -21.54 -2.16
CA ALA A 157 13.42 -21.22 -3.07
C ALA A 157 13.03 -20.06 -3.97
N PRO A 158 13.99 -19.33 -4.56
CA PRO A 158 13.67 -18.31 -5.56
C PRO A 158 12.84 -18.91 -6.71
N GLY A 159 11.72 -18.25 -7.03
CA GLY A 159 10.78 -18.68 -8.05
C GLY A 159 9.96 -19.93 -7.70
N SER A 160 9.87 -20.32 -6.42
CA SER A 160 9.09 -21.49 -5.99
C SER A 160 7.62 -21.35 -6.41
N LEU A 161 7.02 -22.46 -6.83
CA LEU A 161 5.58 -22.61 -7.06
C LEU A 161 4.92 -23.42 -5.92
N ALA A 162 5.61 -23.61 -4.79
CA ALA A 162 5.01 -24.24 -3.62
C ALA A 162 3.85 -23.41 -3.11
N THR A 163 2.77 -24.09 -2.72
CA THR A 163 1.56 -23.43 -2.19
C THR A 163 1.77 -22.94 -0.77
N PHE A 164 2.57 -23.66 0.03
CA PHE A 164 2.98 -23.26 1.37
C PHE A 164 4.34 -23.85 1.75
N ALA A 165 4.94 -23.31 2.82
CA ALA A 165 6.08 -23.89 3.50
C ALA A 165 5.91 -23.74 5.01
N THR A 166 6.09 -24.84 5.74
CA THR A 166 5.92 -24.88 7.20
C THR A 166 7.15 -24.39 7.94
N ALA A 167 6.97 -24.02 9.21
CA ALA A 167 8.08 -23.84 10.14
C ALA A 167 8.89 -25.15 10.27
N PRO A 168 10.18 -25.08 10.60
CA PRO A 168 10.97 -26.27 10.93
C PRO A 168 10.30 -27.10 12.03
N GLY A 169 10.03 -28.38 11.74
CA GLY A 169 9.28 -29.27 12.64
C GLY A 169 7.75 -29.11 12.61
N GLY A 170 7.25 -28.25 11.71
CA GLY A 170 5.83 -27.96 11.54
C GLY A 170 5.14 -28.84 10.50
N GLU A 171 5.81 -29.76 9.81
CA GLU A 171 5.29 -30.54 8.69
C GLU A 171 4.00 -31.32 9.05
N ALA A 172 3.90 -31.78 10.30
CA ALA A 172 2.68 -32.46 10.79
C ALA A 172 1.47 -31.53 10.92
N GLY A 173 1.67 -30.20 10.97
CA GLY A 173 0.61 -29.18 11.05
C GLY A 173 0.04 -28.80 9.68
N GLY A 174 0.73 -29.19 8.61
CA GLY A 174 0.32 -28.83 7.25
C GLY A 174 0.19 -27.32 7.04
N PRO A 175 -0.79 -26.87 6.23
CA PRO A 175 -1.02 -25.45 5.95
C PRO A 175 -1.21 -24.57 7.20
N ASN A 176 -1.79 -25.12 8.26
CA ASN A 176 -2.00 -24.38 9.51
C ASN A 176 -0.69 -23.96 10.21
N ALA A 177 0.39 -24.74 10.01
CA ALA A 177 1.72 -24.42 10.50
C ALA A 177 2.62 -23.78 9.42
N ALA A 178 2.02 -23.27 8.35
CA ALA A 178 2.74 -22.58 7.29
C ALA A 178 3.31 -21.25 7.80
N LEU A 179 4.54 -20.97 7.40
CA LEU A 179 5.13 -19.63 7.50
C LEU A 179 4.99 -18.88 6.16
N TYR A 180 5.26 -19.56 5.04
CA TYR A 180 5.01 -19.04 3.70
C TYR A 180 3.69 -19.61 3.18
N ALA A 181 2.86 -18.75 2.59
CA ALA A 181 1.64 -19.12 1.87
C ALA A 181 1.58 -18.40 0.51
N SER A 182 1.41 -19.17 -0.58
CA SER A 182 1.41 -18.60 -1.94
C SER A 182 0.22 -17.67 -2.21
N LYS A 183 -0.88 -17.84 -1.50
CA LYS A 183 -2.05 -16.97 -1.57
C LYS A 183 -1.74 -15.49 -1.23
N HIS A 184 -0.65 -15.25 -0.48
CA HIS A 184 -0.14 -13.92 -0.16
C HIS A 184 0.92 -13.41 -1.17
N SER A 185 1.16 -14.15 -2.27
CA SER A 185 2.24 -13.78 -3.19
C SER A 185 1.85 -12.81 -4.30
N ALA A 186 0.56 -12.51 -4.48
CA ALA A 186 0.02 -11.65 -5.53
C ALA A 186 0.38 -12.10 -6.96
N PHE A 187 1.66 -12.10 -7.32
CA PHE A 187 2.13 -12.36 -8.68
C PHE A 187 1.96 -13.81 -9.12
N LEU A 188 2.00 -14.79 -8.21
CA LEU A 188 1.87 -16.20 -8.57
C LEU A 188 0.52 -16.58 -9.18
N ASN A 189 -0.51 -15.77 -8.98
CA ASN A 189 -1.79 -15.97 -9.64
C ASN A 189 -1.73 -15.70 -11.16
N PHE A 190 -0.75 -14.94 -11.63
CA PHE A 190 -0.68 -14.57 -13.04
C PHE A 190 0.10 -15.59 -13.86
N ARG A 191 -0.51 -16.06 -14.98
CA ARG A 191 0.10 -17.00 -15.91
C ARG A 191 1.44 -16.51 -16.44
N SER A 192 1.58 -15.22 -16.68
CA SER A 192 2.83 -14.61 -17.11
C SER A 192 3.95 -14.84 -16.10
N ALA A 193 3.68 -14.64 -14.81
CA ALA A 193 4.66 -14.88 -13.75
C ALA A 193 4.93 -16.37 -13.53
N GLN A 194 3.90 -17.23 -13.58
CA GLN A 194 4.06 -18.68 -13.45
C GLN A 194 5.00 -19.27 -14.52
N ASN A 195 4.89 -18.77 -15.74
CA ASN A 195 5.65 -19.25 -16.91
C ASN A 195 6.91 -18.44 -17.22
N ASP A 196 7.21 -17.41 -16.43
CA ASP A 196 8.39 -16.57 -16.63
C ASP A 196 9.68 -17.41 -16.43
N PRO A 197 10.57 -17.51 -17.44
CA PRO A 197 11.85 -18.19 -17.28
C PRO A 197 12.77 -17.49 -16.27
N HIS A 198 12.54 -16.21 -15.97
CA HIS A 198 13.25 -15.39 -14.99
C HIS A 198 12.51 -15.27 -13.66
N ARG A 199 11.47 -16.07 -13.42
CA ARG A 199 10.69 -16.04 -12.18
C ARG A 199 11.58 -16.09 -10.92
N ALA A 200 12.68 -16.79 -10.94
CA ALA A 200 13.63 -16.87 -9.84
C ALA A 200 14.38 -15.55 -9.54
N ASP A 201 14.35 -14.60 -10.46
CA ASP A 201 14.89 -13.23 -10.25
C ASP A 201 13.84 -12.28 -9.68
N HIS A 202 12.57 -12.61 -9.88
CA HIS A 202 11.42 -11.78 -9.50
C HIS A 202 10.79 -12.19 -8.17
N LEU A 203 10.69 -13.49 -7.88
CA LEU A 203 10.06 -14.01 -6.66
C LEU A 203 11.14 -14.59 -5.76
N VAL A 204 11.53 -13.86 -4.72
CA VAL A 204 12.74 -14.15 -3.95
C VAL A 204 12.49 -14.06 -2.44
N GLY A 205 13.39 -14.64 -1.66
CA GLY A 205 13.33 -14.58 -0.21
C GLY A 205 13.97 -13.32 0.39
N PHE A 206 13.81 -13.13 1.70
CA PHE A 206 14.30 -11.96 2.42
C PHE A 206 15.83 -11.86 2.49
N SER A 207 16.55 -12.96 2.31
CA SER A 207 18.02 -12.90 2.15
C SER A 207 18.42 -12.06 0.92
N ARG A 208 17.60 -12.10 -0.14
CA ARG A 208 17.81 -11.25 -1.32
C ARG A 208 17.42 -9.79 -1.02
N LEU A 209 16.34 -9.53 -0.29
CA LEU A 209 16.00 -8.18 0.17
C LEU A 209 17.16 -7.55 0.96
N ASP A 210 17.76 -8.32 1.88
CA ASP A 210 18.90 -7.86 2.66
C ASP A 210 20.11 -7.51 1.79
N ALA A 211 20.41 -8.33 0.80
CA ALA A 211 21.52 -8.10 -0.14
C ALA A 211 21.26 -6.88 -1.04
N ASP A 212 20.04 -6.74 -1.56
CA ASP A 212 19.66 -5.63 -2.42
C ASP A 212 19.68 -4.30 -1.65
N LEU A 213 19.15 -4.26 -0.43
CA LEU A 213 19.21 -3.07 0.43
C LEU A 213 20.65 -2.68 0.79
N ALA A 214 21.49 -3.66 1.12
CA ALA A 214 22.89 -3.41 1.48
C ALA A 214 23.71 -2.87 0.31
N SER A 215 23.46 -3.35 -0.92
CA SER A 215 24.18 -2.94 -2.13
C SER A 215 23.56 -1.71 -2.79
N GLY A 216 22.33 -1.33 -2.46
CA GLY A 216 21.55 -0.31 -3.18
C GLY A 216 20.99 -0.78 -4.52
N ASN A 217 21.10 -2.09 -4.85
CA ASN A 217 20.56 -2.66 -6.09
C ASN A 217 19.09 -3.09 -5.93
N VAL A 218 18.27 -2.17 -5.47
CA VAL A 218 16.84 -2.36 -5.20
C VAL A 218 16.04 -2.14 -6.48
N PRO A 219 15.00 -2.95 -6.77
CA PRO A 219 14.11 -2.70 -7.91
C PRO A 219 13.30 -1.40 -7.75
N SER A 220 12.73 -0.92 -8.86
CA SER A 220 11.82 0.23 -8.81
C SER A 220 10.58 -0.09 -7.96
N PHE A 221 9.99 -1.26 -8.13
CA PHE A 221 8.88 -1.74 -7.31
C PHE A 221 9.28 -2.98 -6.50
N ALA A 222 9.06 -2.93 -5.21
CA ALA A 222 9.29 -4.01 -4.25
C ALA A 222 7.98 -4.34 -3.49
N LEU A 223 7.38 -5.48 -3.78
CA LEU A 223 6.36 -6.06 -2.92
C LEU A 223 7.08 -6.85 -1.81
N VAL A 224 6.79 -6.54 -0.56
CA VAL A 224 7.45 -7.16 0.61
C VAL A 224 6.38 -7.81 1.47
N VAL A 225 6.39 -9.14 1.52
CA VAL A 225 5.42 -9.91 2.29
C VAL A 225 6.18 -10.70 3.35
N PRO A 226 6.05 -10.32 4.62
CA PRO A 226 6.59 -11.11 5.73
C PRO A 226 5.93 -12.49 5.80
N ASN A 227 6.45 -13.40 6.59
CA ASN A 227 5.79 -14.68 6.81
C ASN A 227 4.54 -14.55 7.68
N GLN A 228 3.68 -15.56 7.70
CA GLN A 228 2.39 -15.51 8.40
C GLN A 228 2.47 -15.10 9.87
N CYS A 229 3.60 -15.34 10.54
CA CYS A 229 3.81 -14.84 11.89
C CYS A 229 4.13 -13.34 11.95
N ASN A 230 4.86 -12.85 10.96
CA ASN A 230 5.42 -11.50 10.97
C ASN A 230 4.51 -10.49 10.26
N GLU A 231 3.56 -10.96 9.42
CA GLU A 231 2.52 -10.15 8.76
C GLU A 231 1.22 -10.04 9.57
N MET A 232 1.19 -10.54 10.81
CA MET A 232 0.03 -10.52 11.73
C MET A 232 -1.07 -11.55 11.48
N HIS A 233 -1.07 -12.33 10.37
CA HIS A 233 -2.04 -13.41 10.15
C HIS A 233 -2.02 -14.38 11.32
N GLY A 234 -0.84 -14.85 11.64
CA GLY A 234 -0.62 -15.92 12.61
C GLY A 234 -0.65 -17.30 11.96
N ALA A 235 -0.20 -18.28 12.73
CA ALA A 235 -0.21 -19.69 12.36
C ALA A 235 -0.48 -20.53 13.61
N HIS A 236 -0.75 -21.82 13.44
CA HIS A 236 -1.02 -22.71 14.57
C HIS A 236 -0.47 -24.11 14.32
N GLY A 237 0.21 -24.66 15.29
CA GLY A 237 0.72 -26.04 15.20
C GLY A 237 2.16 -26.20 15.68
N PRO A 238 2.75 -27.40 15.44
CA PRO A 238 4.12 -27.67 15.82
C PRO A 238 5.11 -26.68 15.19
N GLY A 239 6.10 -26.22 15.96
CA GLY A 239 7.12 -25.29 15.49
C GLY A 239 6.70 -23.82 15.43
N ILE A 240 5.42 -23.50 15.62
CA ILE A 240 4.93 -22.12 15.62
C ILE A 240 5.20 -21.47 16.98
N PRO A 241 5.80 -20.26 17.02
CA PRO A 241 5.99 -19.49 18.26
C PRO A 241 4.66 -19.10 18.90
N ALA A 242 4.63 -19.03 20.23
CA ALA A 242 3.42 -18.70 20.97
C ALA A 242 2.86 -17.30 20.66
N ASP A 243 3.71 -16.35 20.28
CA ASP A 243 3.33 -14.98 19.88
C ASP A 243 2.86 -14.87 18.41
N CYS A 244 2.77 -16.01 17.72
CA CYS A 244 2.28 -16.14 16.36
C CYS A 244 0.89 -16.83 16.30
N ASP A 245 0.33 -17.27 17.42
CA ASP A 245 -0.96 -17.96 17.43
C ASP A 245 -2.10 -17.03 16.95
N TRP A 246 -2.76 -17.39 15.86
CA TRP A 246 -3.91 -16.62 15.31
C TRP A 246 -5.05 -16.42 16.30
N ASN A 247 -5.12 -17.24 17.36
CA ASN A 247 -6.12 -17.09 18.44
C ASN A 247 -5.76 -15.97 19.42
N ASP A 248 -4.58 -15.37 19.34
CA ASP A 248 -4.19 -14.17 20.08
C ASP A 248 -3.85 -12.99 19.15
N PRO A 249 -4.87 -12.28 18.65
CA PRO A 249 -4.66 -11.14 17.75
C PRO A 249 -3.76 -10.05 18.35
N SER A 250 -3.80 -9.87 19.67
CA SER A 250 -2.95 -8.88 20.32
C SER A 250 -1.46 -9.26 20.28
N ALA A 251 -1.14 -10.55 20.39
CA ALA A 251 0.23 -11.04 20.27
C ALA A 251 0.72 -10.94 18.83
N THR A 252 -0.08 -11.36 17.85
CA THR A 252 0.29 -11.27 16.43
C THR A 252 0.50 -9.81 16.00
N ILE A 253 -0.36 -8.86 16.43
CA ILE A 253 -0.19 -7.43 16.16
C ILE A 253 1.12 -6.90 16.77
N ARG A 254 1.41 -7.21 18.03
CA ARG A 254 2.68 -6.75 18.67
C ARG A 254 3.91 -7.28 17.93
N ARG A 255 3.85 -8.54 17.49
CA ARG A 255 4.93 -9.16 16.73
C ARG A 255 5.11 -8.46 15.37
N GLY A 256 4.03 -8.29 14.59
CA GLY A 256 4.08 -7.63 13.29
C GLY A 256 4.49 -6.16 13.41
N ASP A 257 4.00 -5.41 14.41
CA ASP A 257 4.43 -4.02 14.64
C ASP A 257 5.94 -3.90 14.84
N ALA A 258 6.51 -4.78 15.67
CA ALA A 258 7.96 -4.81 15.89
C ALA A 258 8.73 -5.22 14.62
N TYR A 259 8.15 -6.12 13.82
CA TYR A 259 8.74 -6.58 12.57
C TYR A 259 8.71 -5.49 11.49
N VAL A 260 7.57 -4.82 11.30
CA VAL A 260 7.42 -3.66 10.41
C VAL A 260 8.41 -2.55 10.78
N ASP A 261 8.54 -2.20 12.07
CA ASP A 261 9.52 -1.19 12.51
C ASP A 261 10.95 -1.57 12.12
N LYS A 262 11.31 -2.85 12.26
CA LYS A 262 12.61 -3.38 11.83
C LYS A 262 12.80 -3.28 10.30
N LEU A 263 11.80 -3.65 9.51
CA LEU A 263 11.84 -3.56 8.05
C LEU A 263 11.96 -2.11 7.58
N VAL A 264 11.13 -1.22 8.11
CA VAL A 264 11.16 0.21 7.78
C VAL A 264 12.53 0.82 8.09
N ARG A 265 13.09 0.55 9.28
CA ARG A 265 14.44 1.02 9.64
C ARG A 265 15.52 0.47 8.71
N LYS A 266 15.40 -0.80 8.31
CA LYS A 266 16.36 -1.43 7.38
C LYS A 266 16.30 -0.74 6.01
N ILE A 267 15.10 -0.47 5.47
CA ILE A 267 14.93 0.26 4.21
C ILE A 267 15.46 1.69 4.35
N GLN A 268 15.14 2.38 5.44
CA GLN A 268 15.61 3.74 5.71
C GLN A 268 17.13 3.86 5.88
N ALA A 269 17.80 2.80 6.29
CA ALA A 269 19.26 2.75 6.41
C ALA A 269 19.97 2.43 5.08
N SER A 270 19.23 2.09 4.03
CA SER A 270 19.79 1.72 2.73
C SER A 270 20.24 2.94 1.92
N PRO A 271 21.20 2.77 0.98
CA PRO A 271 21.64 3.84 0.08
C PRO A 271 20.51 4.47 -0.73
N VAL A 272 19.49 3.69 -1.14
CA VAL A 272 18.36 4.21 -1.93
C VAL A 272 17.51 5.20 -1.16
N TRP A 273 17.41 5.07 0.17
CA TRP A 273 16.66 6.01 1.01
C TRP A 273 17.39 7.35 1.18
N ALA A 274 18.71 7.32 1.21
CA ALA A 274 19.55 8.50 1.30
C ALA A 274 19.76 9.21 -0.04
N SER A 275 19.29 8.60 -1.14
CA SER A 275 19.37 9.17 -2.49
C SER A 275 18.58 10.49 -2.60
N PRO A 276 18.95 11.42 -3.50
CA PRO A 276 18.12 12.56 -3.86
C PRO A 276 16.82 12.17 -4.56
N ASP A 277 16.72 10.95 -5.06
CA ASP A 277 15.52 10.44 -5.72
C ASP A 277 14.42 10.14 -4.71
N ASN A 278 13.16 10.24 -5.13
CA ASN A 278 12.04 9.90 -4.27
C ASN A 278 11.98 8.38 -4.02
N ALA A 279 11.86 8.02 -2.76
CA ALA A 279 11.56 6.65 -2.31
C ALA A 279 10.39 6.67 -1.33
N ALA A 280 9.55 5.62 -1.39
CA ALA A 280 8.42 5.45 -0.48
C ALA A 280 8.35 4.03 0.06
N ILE A 281 7.80 3.91 1.27
CA ILE A 281 7.36 2.66 1.88
C ILE A 281 5.87 2.82 2.16
N VAL A 282 5.06 1.95 1.58
CA VAL A 282 3.64 1.81 1.92
C VAL A 282 3.51 0.59 2.82
N ILE A 283 2.86 0.75 3.96
CA ILE A 283 2.50 -0.34 4.87
C ILE A 283 0.98 -0.42 4.79
N THR A 284 0.44 -1.53 4.33
CA THR A 284 -0.99 -1.75 4.15
C THR A 284 -1.37 -3.16 4.57
N TRP A 285 -2.66 -3.42 4.72
CA TRP A 285 -3.23 -4.74 4.95
C TRP A 285 -3.97 -5.19 3.70
N ASP A 286 -4.16 -6.47 3.57
CA ASP A 286 -4.99 -7.06 2.52
C ASP A 286 -6.48 -6.84 2.81
N GLU A 287 -6.93 -7.17 4.03
CA GLU A 287 -8.31 -7.07 4.48
C GLU A 287 -8.39 -6.89 6.00
N ASP A 288 -9.58 -6.61 6.53
CA ASP A 288 -9.85 -6.59 7.97
C ASP A 288 -10.25 -7.98 8.50
N SER A 289 -10.69 -8.06 9.74
CA SER A 289 -11.06 -9.32 10.40
C SER A 289 -12.46 -9.86 10.01
N GLY A 290 -13.13 -9.30 9.00
CA GLY A 290 -14.37 -9.85 8.44
C GLY A 290 -15.54 -8.89 8.32
N THR A 291 -15.33 -7.55 8.37
CA THR A 291 -16.42 -6.62 8.07
C THR A 291 -16.63 -6.47 6.56
N ARG A 292 -17.89 -6.27 6.15
CA ARG A 292 -18.25 -6.14 4.73
C ARG A 292 -18.48 -4.67 4.37
N VAL A 293 -17.43 -3.87 4.47
CA VAL A 293 -17.42 -2.48 4.01
C VAL A 293 -16.31 -2.31 2.97
N GLY A 294 -16.53 -1.43 2.02
CA GLY A 294 -15.59 -1.16 0.94
C GLY A 294 -15.89 0.15 0.25
N CYS A 295 -15.08 0.55 -0.74
CA CYS A 295 -15.29 1.73 -1.56
C CYS A 295 -14.79 1.55 -2.99
N CYS A 296 -14.97 2.61 -3.77
CA CYS A 296 -14.10 2.99 -4.87
C CYS A 296 -13.91 1.88 -5.93
N GLY A 297 -14.91 1.64 -6.77
CA GLY A 297 -14.81 0.65 -7.85
C GLY A 297 -15.10 -0.79 -7.44
N SER A 298 -15.08 -1.12 -6.15
CA SER A 298 -15.59 -2.40 -5.67
C SER A 298 -17.08 -2.53 -6.00
N ASP A 299 -17.51 -3.71 -6.46
CA ASP A 299 -18.88 -3.95 -6.91
C ASP A 299 -19.73 -4.63 -5.82
N PRO A 300 -20.68 -3.90 -5.18
CA PRO A 300 -21.60 -4.50 -4.23
C PRO A 300 -22.47 -5.62 -4.81
N ALA A 301 -22.65 -5.65 -6.14
CA ALA A 301 -23.47 -6.66 -6.81
C ALA A 301 -22.71 -7.96 -7.10
N SER A 302 -21.40 -7.98 -7.06
CA SER A 302 -20.59 -9.21 -7.09
C SER A 302 -20.62 -9.99 -5.77
N ALA A 303 -21.37 -9.54 -4.93
CA ALA A 303 -22.23 -9.88 -3.79
C ALA A 303 -21.79 -10.90 -2.75
N ALA A 304 -21.13 -12.00 -3.05
CA ALA A 304 -20.84 -12.98 -1.97
C ALA A 304 -19.76 -12.46 -1.02
N ASN A 305 -18.80 -11.67 -1.53
CA ASN A 305 -17.57 -11.31 -0.84
C ASN A 305 -17.25 -9.80 -0.87
N PHE A 306 -18.19 -8.94 -1.25
CA PHE A 306 -17.96 -7.48 -1.31
C PHE A 306 -17.48 -6.90 0.02
N GLY A 307 -16.44 -6.07 -0.08
CA GLY A 307 -15.89 -5.32 1.03
C GLY A 307 -14.93 -6.17 1.87
N GLY A 308 -13.65 -5.87 1.74
CA GLY A 308 -12.57 -6.43 2.57
C GLY A 308 -12.32 -5.64 3.85
N GLY A 309 -13.24 -4.74 4.23
CA GLY A 309 -13.24 -4.02 5.49
C GLY A 309 -12.35 -2.79 5.52
N HIS A 310 -12.36 -2.11 6.67
CA HIS A 310 -11.60 -0.89 6.92
C HIS A 310 -10.22 -1.23 7.50
N ILE A 311 -9.17 -0.99 6.73
CA ILE A 311 -7.78 -1.34 7.04
C ILE A 311 -6.89 -0.12 7.20
N ALA A 312 -5.76 -0.29 7.90
CA ALA A 312 -4.78 0.77 8.03
C ALA A 312 -3.88 0.85 6.78
N THR A 313 -3.51 2.06 6.37
CA THR A 313 -2.48 2.27 5.34
C THR A 313 -1.63 3.48 5.70
N VAL A 314 -0.32 3.25 5.80
CA VAL A 314 0.68 4.24 6.21
C VAL A 314 1.68 4.43 5.07
N VAL A 315 1.95 5.68 4.72
CA VAL A 315 2.91 6.03 3.66
C VAL A 315 4.09 6.78 4.27
N VAL A 316 5.25 6.17 4.20
CA VAL A 316 6.54 6.72 4.66
C VAL A 316 7.35 7.11 3.43
N THR A 317 7.67 8.39 3.28
CA THR A 317 8.45 8.91 2.15
C THR A 317 9.77 9.51 2.61
N ASN A 318 10.84 9.43 1.80
CA ASN A 318 12.09 10.11 2.14
C ASN A 318 11.98 11.64 1.96
N HIS A 319 11.39 12.13 0.87
CA HIS A 319 11.28 13.55 0.53
C HIS A 319 9.84 14.10 0.49
N GLY A 320 8.82 13.27 0.69
CA GLY A 320 7.41 13.66 0.60
C GLY A 320 6.84 14.31 1.88
N PRO A 321 5.52 14.32 2.04
CA PRO A 321 4.82 15.02 3.11
C PRO A 321 5.10 14.44 4.50
N ARG A 322 4.72 15.21 5.54
CA ARG A 322 4.86 14.83 6.95
C ARG A 322 3.57 15.18 7.70
N GLY A 323 3.15 14.28 8.61
CA GLY A 323 2.02 14.51 9.49
C GLY A 323 0.67 14.61 8.78
N VAL A 324 0.51 13.94 7.64
CA VAL A 324 -0.74 13.97 6.86
C VAL A 324 -1.66 12.84 7.29
N ALA A 325 -2.89 13.18 7.66
CA ALA A 325 -3.99 12.24 7.82
C ALA A 325 -5.02 12.52 6.72
N ASP A 326 -5.08 11.65 5.72
CA ASP A 326 -5.92 11.86 4.55
C ASP A 326 -7.22 11.06 4.66
N PRO A 327 -8.39 11.73 4.72
CA PRO A 327 -9.68 11.07 4.86
C PRO A 327 -10.32 10.66 3.53
N THR A 328 -9.65 10.81 2.41
CA THR A 328 -10.17 10.36 1.11
C THR A 328 -10.37 8.84 1.14
N PRO A 329 -11.51 8.32 0.69
CA PRO A 329 -11.70 6.89 0.55
C PRO A 329 -10.75 6.31 -0.49
N TYR A 330 -10.03 5.27 -0.12
CA TYR A 330 -9.09 4.54 -0.97
C TYR A 330 -9.25 3.04 -0.83
N ASN A 331 -8.70 2.30 -1.79
CA ASN A 331 -8.57 0.84 -1.76
C ASN A 331 -7.29 0.41 -2.51
N HIS A 332 -7.08 -0.89 -2.71
CA HIS A 332 -5.89 -1.38 -3.42
C HIS A 332 -5.85 -0.91 -4.88
N TYR A 333 -7.00 -0.68 -5.53
CA TYR A 333 -7.03 -0.08 -6.87
C TYR A 333 -6.51 1.37 -6.87
N SER A 334 -6.82 2.12 -5.81
CA SER A 334 -6.28 3.48 -5.61
C SER A 334 -4.77 3.45 -5.37
N LEU A 335 -4.28 2.46 -4.62
CA LEU A 335 -2.85 2.26 -4.42
C LEU A 335 -2.17 1.86 -5.73
N LEU A 336 -2.73 0.90 -6.48
CA LEU A 336 -2.20 0.50 -7.80
C LEU A 336 -2.12 1.70 -8.75
N ARG A 337 -3.19 2.51 -8.86
CA ARG A 337 -3.18 3.74 -9.65
C ARG A 337 -2.07 4.70 -9.21
N THR A 338 -1.85 4.83 -7.90
CA THR A 338 -0.78 5.66 -7.35
C THR A 338 0.60 5.15 -7.75
N LEU A 339 0.81 3.83 -7.73
CA LEU A 339 2.05 3.18 -8.18
C LEU A 339 2.29 3.40 -9.67
N GLU A 340 1.27 3.18 -10.50
CA GLU A 340 1.33 3.42 -11.94
C GLU A 340 1.70 4.88 -12.22
N ASP A 341 1.05 5.84 -11.57
CA ASP A 341 1.39 7.26 -11.68
C ASP A 341 2.82 7.56 -11.23
N ALA A 342 3.25 7.03 -10.08
CA ALA A 342 4.59 7.23 -9.53
C ALA A 342 5.69 6.70 -10.47
N PHE A 343 5.41 5.65 -11.22
CA PHE A 343 6.31 5.10 -12.24
C PHE A 343 6.10 5.70 -13.64
N GLY A 344 5.14 6.64 -13.79
CA GLY A 344 4.80 7.34 -15.04
C GLY A 344 4.09 6.48 -16.06
N ILE A 345 3.48 5.42 -15.62
CA ILE A 345 2.57 4.60 -16.40
C ILE A 345 1.23 5.33 -16.46
N ARG A 346 0.67 5.50 -17.64
CA ARG A 346 -0.58 6.25 -17.86
C ARG A 346 -1.67 5.39 -18.50
N THR A 347 -1.43 4.10 -18.62
CA THR A 347 -2.40 3.09 -19.02
C THR A 347 -2.67 2.23 -17.80
N TYR A 348 -3.77 2.51 -17.12
CA TYR A 348 -4.09 1.89 -15.84
C TYR A 348 -4.68 0.49 -16.00
N LEU A 349 -4.39 -0.39 -15.06
CA LEU A 349 -4.93 -1.75 -15.03
C LEU A 349 -6.35 -1.74 -14.47
N ARG A 350 -7.28 -2.26 -15.28
CA ARG A 350 -8.64 -2.58 -14.82
C ARG A 350 -9.30 -1.46 -13.98
N HIS A 351 -9.68 -1.80 -12.73
CA HIS A 351 -10.32 -0.86 -11.80
C HIS A 351 -9.43 0.30 -11.34
N ALA A 352 -8.12 0.21 -11.51
CA ALA A 352 -7.25 1.37 -11.29
C ALA A 352 -7.60 2.56 -12.20
N ASP A 353 -8.30 2.34 -13.34
CA ASP A 353 -8.82 3.39 -14.24
C ASP A 353 -10.23 3.90 -13.85
N ASP A 354 -10.89 3.31 -12.88
CA ASP A 354 -12.28 3.61 -12.50
C ASP A 354 -12.45 4.93 -11.73
N SER A 355 -11.85 6.03 -12.23
CA SER A 355 -11.97 7.35 -11.59
C SER A 355 -13.43 7.81 -11.43
N ALA A 356 -14.32 7.44 -12.34
CA ALA A 356 -15.76 7.72 -12.25
C ALA A 356 -16.44 7.00 -11.07
N LYS A 357 -15.83 5.93 -10.55
CA LYS A 357 -16.29 5.19 -9.36
C LYS A 357 -15.54 5.58 -8.08
N GLY A 358 -14.73 6.64 -8.13
CA GLY A 358 -14.01 7.16 -6.98
C GLY A 358 -12.62 6.56 -6.77
N VAL A 359 -12.07 5.77 -7.71
CA VAL A 359 -10.67 5.33 -7.66
C VAL A 359 -9.78 6.50 -8.05
N VAL A 360 -9.09 7.05 -7.06
CA VAL A 360 -8.20 8.21 -7.22
C VAL A 360 -6.83 7.91 -6.64
N PRO A 361 -5.74 8.52 -7.16
CA PRO A 361 -4.42 8.32 -6.60
C PRO A 361 -4.30 8.95 -5.20
N MET A 362 -3.48 8.37 -4.36
CA MET A 362 -3.22 8.79 -2.97
C MET A 362 -2.28 10.01 -2.92
N LEU A 363 -2.54 11.01 -3.77
CA LEU A 363 -1.70 12.17 -4.01
C LEU A 363 -1.27 12.92 -2.73
N PRO A 364 -2.14 13.19 -1.74
CA PRO A 364 -1.75 13.93 -0.52
C PRO A 364 -0.69 13.21 0.31
N LEU A 365 -0.55 11.89 0.17
CA LEU A 365 0.40 11.08 0.92
C LEU A 365 1.77 10.94 0.21
N PHE A 366 1.86 11.28 -1.07
CA PHE A 366 3.06 11.14 -1.88
C PHE A 366 3.67 12.49 -2.30
N ARG A 367 2.90 13.57 -2.27
CA ARG A 367 3.33 14.90 -2.73
C ARG A 367 3.40 15.89 -1.58
N ARG A 368 4.50 16.69 -1.52
CA ARG A 368 4.62 17.87 -0.64
C ARG A 368 3.66 18.98 -1.04
#